data_9d0b30225694996206b32eef2ef45cb8
#
_entry.id   9d0b30225694996206b32eef2ef45cb8
#
_cell.length_a   1.000
_cell.length_b   1.000
_cell.length_c   1.000
_cell.angle_alpha   90.00
_cell.angle_beta   90.00
_cell.angle_gamma   90.00
#
_symmetry.space_group_name_H-M   'P 1'
#
loop_
_entity.id
_entity.type
_entity.pdbx_description
1 polymer ?
#
loop_
_entity_poly.entity_id
_entity_poly.type
_entity_poly.pdbx_seq_one_letter_code
_entity_poly.pdbx_strand_id
1 'polypeptide(L)'
;KWWRLNRTWPDGTYWSSGWGTGMDNMPRVKPEYNPIFSHGHMVWLDTNLQQMLVDESLLNIGFHIERWQEIEDMEDEMKRLRAYVNEHLWDDATGFLYDRYGDGSLCTTKGIGAFWALQADALDKGRMDRMVAHLADTAEFDRPHRVPSLSADHPKYNPLGRYWQGGVWPGANYMVIDGLYRKGYHDLALEVAENHFNAVFEVWKNTGTFWEYYAPEKIEPGFMARKDFVGWAGLPPIAVFIEYI
;
A
#
# COMPACT_ATOMS: atom_id res chain seq x y z
N LYS A 1 11.98 -6.06 17.24
CA LYS A 1 13.15 -6.93 17.47
C LYS A 1 13.13 -8.19 16.60
N TRP A 2 12.01 -8.94 16.52
CA TRP A 2 11.93 -10.19 15.72
C TRP A 2 12.16 -9.94 14.22
N TRP A 3 11.52 -8.93 13.63
CA TRP A 3 11.69 -8.53 12.23
C TRP A 3 13.15 -8.23 11.90
N ARG A 4 13.80 -7.39 12.71
CA ARG A 4 15.21 -7.03 12.55
C ARG A 4 16.16 -8.24 12.58
N LEU A 5 15.82 -9.30 13.30
CA LEU A 5 16.64 -10.49 13.41
C LEU A 5 16.37 -11.54 12.32
N ASN A 6 15.15 -11.55 11.75
CA ASN A 6 14.70 -12.68 10.93
C ASN A 6 14.25 -12.28 9.51
N ARG A 7 14.09 -10.98 9.24
CA ARG A 7 13.52 -10.49 7.98
C ARG A 7 14.33 -9.37 7.34
N THR A 8 15.63 -9.29 7.63
CA THR A 8 16.55 -8.31 7.04
C THR A 8 17.57 -8.97 6.15
N TRP A 9 17.96 -8.26 5.10
CA TRP A 9 19.14 -8.53 4.32
C TRP A 9 20.40 -8.01 5.04
N PRO A 10 21.62 -8.41 4.63
CA PRO A 10 22.86 -7.93 5.26
C PRO A 10 23.06 -6.40 5.23
N ASP A 11 22.42 -5.70 4.28
CA ASP A 11 22.43 -4.24 4.17
C ASP A 11 21.41 -3.56 5.11
N GLY A 12 20.65 -4.33 5.88
CA GLY A 12 19.63 -3.85 6.82
C GLY A 12 18.30 -3.52 6.18
N THR A 13 18.10 -3.79 4.89
CA THR A 13 16.77 -3.68 4.26
C THR A 13 15.92 -4.90 4.59
N TYR A 14 14.60 -4.74 4.47
CA TYR A 14 13.64 -5.77 4.86
C TYR A 14 13.09 -6.53 3.65
N TRP A 15 12.82 -7.81 3.89
CA TRP A 15 12.14 -8.68 2.97
C TRP A 15 10.89 -9.33 3.59
N SER A 16 9.96 -9.71 2.75
CA SER A 16 8.73 -10.38 3.15
C SER A 16 8.37 -11.51 2.18
N SER A 17 7.11 -11.83 2.06
CA SER A 17 6.52 -12.71 1.06
C SER A 17 5.10 -12.19 0.77
N GLY A 18 4.44 -12.68 -0.26
CA GLY A 18 3.04 -12.31 -0.54
C GLY A 18 2.15 -12.50 0.69
N TRP A 19 2.25 -13.66 1.34
CA TRP A 19 1.55 -13.91 2.61
C TRP A 19 1.94 -12.94 3.72
N GLY A 20 3.24 -12.63 3.86
CA GLY A 20 3.74 -11.76 4.92
C GLY A 20 3.31 -10.30 4.80
N THR A 21 3.04 -9.83 3.59
CA THR A 21 2.49 -8.48 3.32
C THR A 21 0.96 -8.47 3.22
N GLY A 22 0.32 -9.66 3.18
CA GLY A 22 -1.11 -9.81 2.95
C GLY A 22 -1.54 -9.57 1.50
N MET A 23 -0.59 -9.38 0.56
CA MET A 23 -0.86 -9.18 -0.87
C MET A 23 -0.47 -10.43 -1.68
N ASP A 24 -1.11 -11.56 -1.36
CA ASP A 24 -0.70 -12.92 -1.69
C ASP A 24 -0.42 -13.17 -3.18
N ASN A 25 -1.27 -12.68 -4.07
CA ASN A 25 -1.15 -12.90 -5.52
C ASN A 25 -0.70 -11.66 -6.30
N MET A 26 -0.18 -10.64 -5.62
CA MET A 26 0.42 -9.47 -6.28
C MET A 26 1.57 -9.93 -7.18
N PRO A 27 1.60 -9.55 -8.47
CA PRO A 27 2.58 -10.06 -9.42
C PRO A 27 3.93 -9.32 -9.32
N ARG A 28 4.60 -9.44 -8.19
CA ARG A 28 5.82 -8.68 -7.86
C ARG A 28 7.09 -9.53 -7.80
N VAL A 29 6.99 -10.84 -7.58
CA VAL A 29 8.15 -11.73 -7.61
C VAL A 29 8.39 -12.29 -9.01
N LYS A 30 9.64 -12.63 -9.33
CA LYS A 30 9.98 -13.28 -10.61
C LYS A 30 9.30 -14.65 -10.74
N PRO A 31 9.00 -15.11 -11.97
CA PRO A 31 8.20 -16.32 -12.21
C PRO A 31 8.77 -17.62 -11.60
N GLU A 32 10.07 -17.68 -11.38
CA GLU A 32 10.74 -18.84 -10.77
C GLU A 32 10.46 -18.98 -9.26
N TYR A 33 9.90 -17.94 -8.62
CA TYR A 33 9.56 -17.95 -7.20
C TYR A 33 8.07 -18.09 -6.96
N ASN A 34 7.71 -18.77 -5.87
CA ASN A 34 6.32 -18.82 -5.42
C ASN A 34 5.90 -17.44 -4.90
N PRO A 35 4.86 -16.79 -5.49
CA PRO A 35 4.47 -15.42 -5.12
C PRO A 35 3.96 -15.29 -3.68
N ILE A 36 3.43 -16.38 -3.11
CA ILE A 36 2.82 -16.37 -1.78
C ILE A 36 3.87 -16.56 -0.68
N PHE A 37 4.78 -17.52 -0.83
CA PHE A 37 5.64 -17.97 0.27
C PHE A 37 7.11 -17.57 0.13
N SER A 38 7.56 -17.25 -1.08
CA SER A 38 8.96 -16.87 -1.30
C SER A 38 9.20 -15.39 -1.02
N HIS A 39 10.40 -15.08 -0.49
CA HIS A 39 10.89 -13.70 -0.43
C HIS A 39 11.37 -13.17 -1.80
N GLY A 40 11.41 -14.01 -2.84
CA GLY A 40 11.78 -13.64 -4.21
C GLY A 40 13.21 -13.13 -4.39
N HIS A 41 14.09 -13.28 -3.40
CA HIS A 41 15.41 -12.65 -3.34
C HIS A 41 15.37 -11.15 -3.67
N MET A 42 14.43 -10.42 -3.05
CA MET A 42 14.20 -9.01 -3.33
C MET A 42 14.04 -8.19 -2.04
N VAL A 43 14.25 -6.89 -2.16
CA VAL A 43 13.88 -5.89 -1.17
C VAL A 43 12.41 -5.52 -1.38
N TRP A 44 11.60 -5.64 -0.34
CA TRP A 44 10.17 -5.40 -0.38
C TRP A 44 9.87 -3.97 0.04
N LEU A 45 9.43 -3.14 -0.90
CA LEU A 45 9.18 -1.71 -0.69
C LEU A 45 8.23 -1.44 0.48
N ASP A 46 7.04 -2.03 0.44
CA ASP A 46 6.00 -1.84 1.45
C ASP A 46 6.47 -2.26 2.86
N THR A 47 7.24 -3.33 2.96
CA THR A 47 7.80 -3.79 4.24
C THR A 47 8.82 -2.78 4.81
N ASN A 48 9.64 -2.17 3.97
CA ASN A 48 10.60 -1.14 4.40
C ASN A 48 9.87 0.15 4.82
N LEU A 49 8.84 0.57 4.07
CA LEU A 49 8.01 1.73 4.43
C LEU A 49 7.25 1.51 5.74
N GLN A 50 6.67 0.31 5.93
CA GLN A 50 5.98 -0.04 7.17
C GLN A 50 6.95 -0.14 8.36
N GLN A 51 8.20 -0.58 8.15
CA GLN A 51 9.20 -0.56 9.23
C GLN A 51 9.51 0.86 9.68
N MET A 52 9.63 1.82 8.75
CA MET A 52 9.81 3.24 9.11
C MET A 52 8.65 3.75 9.99
N LEU A 53 7.40 3.37 9.68
CA LEU A 53 6.22 3.72 10.48
C LEU A 53 6.24 3.05 11.88
N VAL A 54 6.72 1.81 11.96
CA VAL A 54 6.90 1.11 13.25
C VAL A 54 7.94 1.83 14.09
N ASP A 55 9.07 2.22 13.49
CA ASP A 55 10.14 2.94 14.20
C ASP A 55 9.65 4.30 14.70
N GLU A 56 8.95 5.07 13.87
CA GLU A 56 8.32 6.34 14.26
C GLU A 56 7.34 6.16 15.44
N SER A 57 6.49 5.13 15.36
CA SER A 57 5.53 4.83 16.41
C SER A 57 6.23 4.44 17.73
N LEU A 58 7.29 3.66 17.65
CA LEU A 58 8.07 3.25 18.82
C LEU A 58 8.85 4.42 19.41
N LEU A 59 9.39 5.34 18.59
CA LEU A 59 9.99 6.57 19.05
C LEU A 59 8.99 7.43 19.84
N ASN A 60 7.78 7.60 19.29
CA ASN A 60 6.72 8.36 19.96
C ASN A 60 6.31 7.71 21.30
N ILE A 61 6.11 6.38 21.33
CA ILE A 61 5.78 5.66 22.56
C ILE A 61 6.92 5.75 23.55
N GLY A 62 8.15 5.45 23.15
CA GLY A 62 9.33 5.48 24.00
C GLY A 62 9.59 6.86 24.61
N PHE A 63 9.32 7.92 23.83
CA PHE A 63 9.33 9.29 24.31
C PHE A 63 8.33 9.50 25.46
N HIS A 64 7.09 9.06 25.29
CA HIS A 64 6.04 9.27 26.29
C HIS A 64 6.23 8.46 27.58
N ILE A 65 6.90 7.30 27.50
CA ILE A 65 7.16 6.42 28.67
C ILE A 65 8.60 6.52 29.18
N GLU A 66 9.38 7.49 28.69
CA GLU A 66 10.75 7.79 29.12
C GLU A 66 11.74 6.60 28.98
N ARG A 67 11.58 5.77 27.93
CA ARG A 67 12.43 4.58 27.66
C ARG A 67 13.39 4.81 26.49
N TRP A 68 14.18 5.84 26.55
CA TRP A 68 15.07 6.31 25.49
C TRP A 68 16.11 5.29 25.04
N GLN A 69 16.72 4.56 25.97
CA GLN A 69 17.79 3.60 25.68
C GLN A 69 17.35 2.43 24.82
N GLU A 70 16.04 2.17 24.75
CA GLU A 70 15.50 1.04 23.97
C GLU A 70 15.16 1.40 22.53
N ILE A 71 15.19 2.70 22.20
CA ILE A 71 14.73 3.25 20.91
C ILE A 71 15.78 4.13 20.22
N GLU A 72 16.96 4.32 20.81
CA GLU A 72 17.99 5.23 20.29
C GLU A 72 18.47 4.92 18.88
N ASP A 73 18.43 3.64 18.47
CA ASP A 73 18.83 3.17 17.14
C ASP A 73 17.75 3.31 16.06
N MET A 74 16.50 3.65 16.43
CA MET A 74 15.38 3.70 15.50
C MET A 74 15.41 4.91 14.56
N GLU A 75 15.90 6.05 15.04
CA GLU A 75 16.10 7.22 14.16
C GLU A 75 17.12 6.94 13.06
N ASP A 76 18.21 6.26 13.39
CA ASP A 76 19.24 5.92 12.42
C ASP A 76 18.76 4.85 11.44
N GLU A 77 17.93 3.91 11.89
CA GLU A 77 17.26 2.97 11.00
C GLU A 77 16.33 3.69 10.01
N MET A 78 15.47 4.58 10.49
CA MET A 78 14.57 5.37 9.64
C MET A 78 15.35 6.19 8.59
N LYS A 79 16.43 6.87 8.99
CA LYS A 79 17.30 7.64 8.07
C LYS A 79 17.90 6.74 7.00
N ARG A 80 18.43 5.57 7.39
CA ARG A 80 19.03 4.60 6.48
C ARG A 80 17.99 4.05 5.50
N LEU A 81 16.80 3.64 5.98
CA LEU A 81 15.73 3.13 5.13
C LEU A 81 15.20 4.20 4.18
N ARG A 82 15.04 5.45 4.65
CA ARG A 82 14.63 6.58 3.78
C ARG A 82 15.66 6.84 2.68
N ALA A 83 16.94 6.84 3.00
CA ALA A 83 18.00 6.98 2.00
C ALA A 83 17.91 5.84 0.97
N TYR A 84 17.81 4.59 1.42
CA TYR A 84 17.71 3.44 0.54
C TYR A 84 16.49 3.51 -0.39
N VAL A 85 15.31 3.88 0.12
CA VAL A 85 14.08 4.06 -0.67
C VAL A 85 14.32 5.07 -1.79
N ASN A 86 14.92 6.23 -1.47
CA ASN A 86 15.16 7.29 -2.45
C ASN A 86 16.25 6.97 -3.47
N GLU A 87 17.28 6.22 -3.10
CA GLU A 87 18.42 5.92 -3.96
C GLU A 87 18.23 4.67 -4.81
N HIS A 88 17.46 3.70 -4.32
CA HIS A 88 17.42 2.36 -4.91
C HIS A 88 16.03 1.85 -5.29
N LEU A 89 14.95 2.41 -4.74
CA LEU A 89 13.58 1.97 -5.01
C LEU A 89 12.75 2.98 -5.81
N TRP A 90 13.26 4.21 -5.97
CA TRP A 90 12.64 5.24 -6.80
C TRP A 90 13.09 5.14 -8.24
N ASP A 91 12.14 5.19 -9.19
CA ASP A 91 12.42 5.30 -10.61
C ASP A 91 12.03 6.69 -11.14
N ASP A 92 13.04 7.47 -11.51
CA ASP A 92 12.83 8.81 -12.07
C ASP A 92 12.13 8.82 -13.44
N ALA A 93 12.20 7.72 -14.18
CA ALA A 93 11.54 7.65 -15.48
C ALA A 93 10.03 7.58 -15.35
N THR A 94 9.54 6.74 -14.44
CA THR A 94 8.10 6.55 -14.20
C THR A 94 7.55 7.47 -13.11
N GLY A 95 8.38 7.98 -12.19
CA GLY A 95 7.92 8.75 -11.04
C GLY A 95 7.22 7.89 -9.98
N PHE A 96 7.65 6.63 -9.82
CA PHE A 96 7.03 5.68 -8.92
C PHE A 96 8.06 4.90 -8.10
N LEU A 97 7.62 4.30 -7.01
CA LEU A 97 8.41 3.43 -6.14
C LEU A 97 8.16 1.95 -6.46
N TYR A 98 9.24 1.17 -6.49
CA TYR A 98 9.18 -0.27 -6.80
C TYR A 98 9.97 -1.11 -5.83
N ASP A 99 9.63 -2.40 -5.76
CA ASP A 99 10.52 -3.40 -5.18
C ASP A 99 11.81 -3.53 -5.99
N ARG A 100 12.86 -4.04 -5.36
CA ARG A 100 14.16 -4.24 -6.03
C ARG A 100 14.60 -5.69 -5.93
N TYR A 101 14.85 -6.30 -7.07
CA TYR A 101 15.36 -7.67 -7.13
C TYR A 101 16.83 -7.77 -6.67
N GLY A 102 17.28 -8.98 -6.31
CA GLY A 102 18.65 -9.22 -5.86
C GLY A 102 19.73 -8.96 -6.92
N ASP A 103 19.37 -8.89 -8.20
CA ASP A 103 20.27 -8.47 -9.29
C ASP A 103 20.37 -6.94 -9.45
N GLY A 104 19.63 -6.19 -8.63
CA GLY A 104 19.63 -4.74 -8.63
C GLY A 104 18.59 -4.09 -9.54
N SER A 105 17.87 -4.85 -10.37
CA SER A 105 16.80 -4.32 -11.22
C SER A 105 15.53 -4.03 -10.41
N LEU A 106 14.73 -3.05 -10.86
CA LEU A 106 13.44 -2.74 -10.27
C LEU A 106 12.35 -3.68 -10.78
N CYS A 107 11.43 -4.05 -9.88
CA CYS A 107 10.18 -4.70 -10.24
C CYS A 107 9.20 -3.63 -10.74
N THR A 108 8.87 -3.63 -12.01
CA THR A 108 8.02 -2.60 -12.63
C THR A 108 6.51 -2.75 -12.33
N THR A 109 6.15 -3.52 -11.32
CA THR A 109 4.76 -3.68 -10.88
C THR A 109 4.33 -2.50 -10.01
N LYS A 110 3.43 -1.65 -10.54
CA LYS A 110 2.83 -0.58 -9.74
C LYS A 110 1.70 -1.17 -8.88
N GLY A 111 1.96 -1.29 -7.61
CA GLY A 111 1.01 -1.82 -6.62
C GLY A 111 0.65 -0.81 -5.54
N ILE A 112 -0.53 -0.97 -4.94
CA ILE A 112 -1.03 -0.09 -3.87
C ILE A 112 -0.10 0.00 -2.66
N GLY A 113 0.71 -1.03 -2.41
CA GLY A 113 1.69 -1.05 -1.32
C GLY A 113 2.75 0.06 -1.42
N ALA A 114 3.00 0.61 -2.60
CA ALA A 114 3.90 1.74 -2.76
C ALA A 114 3.38 3.02 -2.09
N PHE A 115 2.05 3.18 -1.98
CA PHE A 115 1.45 4.36 -1.34
C PHE A 115 1.58 4.40 0.19
N TRP A 116 2.16 3.37 0.83
CA TRP A 116 2.65 3.51 2.21
C TRP A 116 3.67 4.64 2.37
N ALA A 117 4.30 5.08 1.27
CA ALA A 117 5.17 6.25 1.25
C ALA A 117 4.47 7.55 1.68
N LEU A 118 3.14 7.66 1.47
CA LEU A 118 2.33 8.78 1.97
C LEU A 118 2.32 8.85 3.50
N GLN A 119 2.31 7.69 4.16
CA GLN A 119 2.32 7.59 5.62
C GLN A 119 3.74 7.74 6.19
N ALA A 120 4.71 7.07 5.55
CA ALA A 120 6.07 6.92 6.07
C ALA A 120 6.98 8.14 5.86
N ASP A 121 6.48 9.24 5.29
CA ASP A 121 7.28 10.43 4.95
C ASP A 121 8.60 10.08 4.21
N ALA A 122 8.49 9.15 3.27
CA ALA A 122 9.65 8.56 2.60
C ALA A 122 10.24 9.46 1.51
N LEU A 123 9.43 10.30 0.87
CA LEU A 123 9.78 11.09 -0.31
C LEU A 123 9.73 12.59 -0.02
N ASP A 124 10.57 13.36 -0.72
CA ASP A 124 10.38 14.81 -0.81
C ASP A 124 9.10 15.18 -1.58
N LYS A 125 8.70 16.46 -1.48
CA LYS A 125 7.44 16.92 -2.08
C LYS A 125 7.41 16.72 -3.60
N GLY A 126 8.49 16.94 -4.31
CA GLY A 126 8.52 16.84 -5.78
C GLY A 126 8.31 15.38 -6.24
N ARG A 127 8.96 14.42 -5.60
CA ARG A 127 8.75 13.00 -5.85
C ARG A 127 7.36 12.55 -5.40
N MET A 128 6.89 13.03 -4.27
CA MET A 128 5.54 12.73 -3.78
C MET A 128 4.46 13.24 -4.74
N ASP A 129 4.59 14.47 -5.28
CA ASP A 129 3.67 15.02 -6.28
C ASP A 129 3.59 14.13 -7.52
N ARG A 130 4.74 13.63 -8.00
CA ARG A 130 4.79 12.70 -9.15
C ARG A 130 4.12 11.37 -8.83
N MET A 131 4.36 10.82 -7.65
CA MET A 131 3.76 9.56 -7.22
C MET A 131 2.24 9.68 -7.03
N VAL A 132 1.77 10.77 -6.45
CA VAL A 132 0.33 11.05 -6.24
C VAL A 132 -0.39 11.22 -7.58
N ALA A 133 0.27 11.74 -8.61
CA ALA A 133 -0.33 11.90 -9.94
C ALA A 133 -0.83 10.56 -10.54
N HIS A 134 -0.20 9.44 -10.20
CA HIS A 134 -0.66 8.10 -10.62
C HIS A 134 -2.06 7.75 -10.10
N LEU A 135 -2.46 8.29 -8.92
CA LEU A 135 -3.81 8.07 -8.36
C LEU A 135 -4.92 8.76 -9.17
N ALA A 136 -4.57 9.77 -9.97
CA ALA A 136 -5.49 10.48 -10.86
C ALA A 136 -5.34 10.06 -12.34
N ASP A 137 -4.47 9.08 -12.64
CA ASP A 137 -4.29 8.57 -14.00
C ASP A 137 -5.33 7.49 -14.31
N THR A 138 -6.18 7.77 -15.32
CA THR A 138 -7.23 6.86 -15.77
C THR A 138 -6.69 5.59 -16.43
N ALA A 139 -5.43 5.55 -16.87
CA ALA A 139 -4.79 4.33 -17.33
C ALA A 139 -4.30 3.45 -16.17
N GLU A 140 -4.24 3.97 -14.96
CA GLU A 140 -3.62 3.31 -13.81
C GLU A 140 -4.60 3.08 -12.65
N PHE A 141 -4.68 4.04 -11.70
CA PHE A 141 -5.42 3.86 -10.45
C PHE A 141 -6.76 4.59 -10.40
N ASP A 142 -7.03 5.53 -11.30
CA ASP A 142 -8.32 6.22 -11.41
C ASP A 142 -9.32 5.36 -12.20
N ARG A 143 -9.94 4.43 -11.51
CA ARG A 143 -10.92 3.50 -12.09
C ARG A 143 -12.34 3.86 -11.61
N PRO A 144 -13.43 3.29 -12.20
CA PRO A 144 -14.80 3.48 -11.73
C PRO A 144 -14.98 3.28 -10.21
N HIS A 145 -14.35 2.27 -9.63
CA HIS A 145 -14.07 2.18 -8.20
C HIS A 145 -12.56 2.37 -7.99
N ARG A 146 -12.19 3.54 -7.47
CA ARG A 146 -10.80 4.03 -7.46
C ARG A 146 -9.86 3.21 -6.59
N VAL A 147 -8.61 3.35 -6.91
CA VAL A 147 -7.44 2.79 -6.24
C VAL A 147 -7.49 1.27 -6.12
N PRO A 148 -7.45 0.57 -7.27
CA PRO A 148 -7.25 -0.88 -7.28
C PRO A 148 -5.87 -1.25 -6.70
N SER A 149 -5.76 -2.47 -6.21
CA SER A 149 -4.50 -2.96 -5.63
C SER A 149 -3.34 -3.05 -6.61
N LEU A 150 -3.61 -3.22 -7.90
CA LEU A 150 -2.67 -3.28 -9.01
C LEU A 150 -3.08 -2.27 -10.07
N SER A 151 -2.12 -1.52 -10.60
CA SER A 151 -2.36 -0.56 -11.68
C SER A 151 -2.99 -1.20 -12.91
N ALA A 152 -3.95 -0.51 -13.54
CA ALA A 152 -4.73 -1.05 -14.65
C ALA A 152 -3.91 -1.23 -15.95
N ASP A 153 -2.77 -0.57 -16.09
CA ASP A 153 -1.83 -0.75 -17.21
C ASP A 153 -1.01 -2.05 -17.10
N HIS A 154 -1.07 -2.75 -15.96
CA HIS A 154 -0.31 -3.98 -15.76
C HIS A 154 -0.95 -5.18 -16.47
N PRO A 155 -0.18 -6.05 -17.20
CA PRO A 155 -0.73 -7.18 -17.96
C PRO A 155 -1.53 -8.21 -17.16
N LYS A 156 -1.31 -8.29 -15.83
CA LYS A 156 -2.06 -9.17 -14.93
C LYS A 156 -3.20 -8.48 -14.21
N TYR A 157 -3.48 -7.21 -14.53
CA TYR A 157 -4.65 -6.53 -13.98
C TYR A 157 -5.94 -7.26 -14.39
N ASN A 158 -6.83 -7.43 -13.44
CA ASN A 158 -8.10 -8.09 -13.68
C ASN A 158 -9.25 -7.12 -13.40
N PRO A 159 -10.05 -6.76 -14.41
CA PRO A 159 -11.14 -5.78 -14.27
C PRO A 159 -12.29 -6.25 -13.36
N LEU A 160 -12.35 -7.53 -13.01
CA LEU A 160 -13.28 -8.07 -12.04
C LEU A 160 -12.74 -8.01 -10.60
N GLY A 161 -11.50 -7.51 -10.41
CA GLY A 161 -10.87 -7.47 -9.09
C GLY A 161 -10.52 -8.85 -8.57
N ARG A 162 -9.54 -9.52 -9.20
CA ARG A 162 -9.11 -10.85 -8.77
C ARG A 162 -8.10 -10.76 -7.63
N TYR A 163 -8.62 -10.63 -6.40
CA TYR A 163 -7.81 -10.53 -5.18
C TYR A 163 -6.86 -9.32 -5.28
N TRP A 164 -5.53 -9.48 -5.16
CA TRP A 164 -4.55 -8.38 -5.30
C TRP A 164 -4.13 -8.10 -6.77
N GLN A 165 -4.79 -8.69 -7.73
CA GLN A 165 -4.65 -8.37 -9.15
C GLN A 165 -5.75 -7.40 -9.63
N GLY A 166 -5.95 -6.32 -8.92
CA GLY A 166 -6.90 -5.25 -9.25
C GLY A 166 -8.07 -5.10 -8.27
N GLY A 167 -8.22 -5.97 -7.28
CA GLY A 167 -9.26 -5.79 -6.25
C GLY A 167 -9.11 -4.47 -5.51
N VAL A 168 -10.24 -3.81 -5.22
CA VAL A 168 -10.29 -2.59 -4.40
C VAL A 168 -10.54 -3.00 -2.95
N TRP A 169 -9.55 -2.76 -2.11
CA TRP A 169 -9.51 -3.20 -0.72
C TRP A 169 -9.80 -2.04 0.22
N PRO A 170 -10.83 -2.10 1.07
CA PRO A 170 -11.18 -0.99 1.95
C PRO A 170 -10.04 -0.54 2.88
N GLY A 171 -9.28 -1.48 3.44
CA GLY A 171 -8.16 -1.13 4.31
C GLY A 171 -7.02 -0.42 3.59
N ALA A 172 -6.71 -0.84 2.35
CA ALA A 172 -5.68 -0.20 1.55
C ALA A 172 -6.14 1.17 1.02
N ASN A 173 -7.43 1.29 0.65
CA ASN A 173 -8.00 2.59 0.27
C ASN A 173 -8.02 3.58 1.44
N TYR A 174 -8.37 3.13 2.64
CA TYR A 174 -8.30 3.98 3.84
C TYR A 174 -6.87 4.49 4.08
N MET A 175 -5.86 3.64 3.94
CA MET A 175 -4.44 4.03 4.06
C MET A 175 -4.07 5.12 3.03
N VAL A 176 -4.55 5.01 1.79
CA VAL A 176 -4.29 6.01 0.74
C VAL A 176 -5.01 7.32 1.05
N ILE A 177 -6.29 7.29 1.44
CA ILE A 177 -7.10 8.46 1.77
C ILE A 177 -6.46 9.22 2.94
N ASP A 178 -6.16 8.54 4.03
CA ASP A 178 -5.51 9.14 5.21
C ASP A 178 -4.15 9.73 4.86
N GLY A 179 -3.34 9.01 4.07
CA GLY A 179 -2.04 9.49 3.62
C GLY A 179 -2.11 10.74 2.74
N LEU A 180 -3.04 10.77 1.79
CA LEU A 180 -3.30 11.95 0.96
C LEU A 180 -3.70 13.16 1.81
N TYR A 181 -4.63 12.95 2.74
CA TYR A 181 -5.11 14.01 3.63
C TYR A 181 -3.97 14.58 4.48
N ARG A 182 -3.18 13.73 5.12
CA ARG A 182 -2.02 14.14 5.95
C ARG A 182 -0.94 14.87 5.16
N LYS A 183 -0.78 14.55 3.88
CA LYS A 183 0.20 15.20 2.99
C LYS A 183 -0.34 16.48 2.32
N GLY A 184 -1.58 16.88 2.62
CA GLY A 184 -2.18 18.13 2.12
C GLY A 184 -2.83 18.01 0.75
N TYR A 185 -3.01 16.79 0.21
CA TYR A 185 -3.76 16.56 -1.04
C TYR A 185 -5.26 16.38 -0.76
N HIS A 186 -5.86 17.38 -0.07
CA HIS A 186 -7.21 17.29 0.48
C HIS A 186 -8.28 17.04 -0.57
N ASP A 187 -8.21 17.73 -1.72
CA ASP A 187 -9.20 17.57 -2.80
C ASP A 187 -9.21 16.15 -3.34
N LEU A 188 -8.02 15.59 -3.65
CA LEU A 188 -7.91 14.22 -4.13
C LEU A 188 -8.29 13.20 -3.05
N ALA A 189 -7.95 13.47 -1.78
CA ALA A 189 -8.36 12.62 -0.66
C ALA A 189 -9.89 12.53 -0.56
N LEU A 190 -10.58 13.67 -0.68
CA LEU A 190 -12.05 13.73 -0.67
C LEU A 190 -12.64 13.00 -1.88
N GLU A 191 -12.14 13.25 -3.10
CA GLU A 191 -12.59 12.54 -4.30
C GLU A 191 -12.48 11.01 -4.18
N VAL A 192 -11.34 10.51 -3.67
CA VAL A 192 -11.14 9.07 -3.45
C VAL A 192 -12.06 8.56 -2.35
N ALA A 193 -12.22 9.30 -1.25
CA ALA A 193 -13.09 8.97 -0.14
C ALA A 193 -14.57 8.84 -0.57
N GLU A 194 -15.09 9.85 -1.27
CA GLU A 194 -16.47 9.84 -1.78
C GLU A 194 -16.70 8.72 -2.78
N ASN A 195 -15.76 8.50 -3.72
CA ASN A 195 -15.86 7.42 -4.68
C ASN A 195 -15.91 6.06 -3.98
N HIS A 196 -14.98 5.81 -3.03
CA HIS A 196 -14.91 4.55 -2.33
C HIS A 196 -16.13 4.31 -1.44
N PHE A 197 -16.57 5.32 -0.68
CA PHE A 197 -17.77 5.22 0.14
C PHE A 197 -19.01 4.92 -0.70
N ASN A 198 -19.24 5.69 -1.77
CA ASN A 198 -20.42 5.54 -2.63
C ASN A 198 -20.42 4.17 -3.35
N ALA A 199 -19.27 3.72 -3.85
CA ALA A 199 -19.16 2.42 -4.51
C ALA A 199 -19.49 1.27 -3.55
N VAL A 200 -18.94 1.28 -2.35
CA VAL A 200 -19.23 0.26 -1.31
C VAL A 200 -20.69 0.31 -0.89
N PHE A 201 -21.27 1.51 -0.72
CA PHE A 201 -22.66 1.70 -0.35
C PHE A 201 -23.63 1.17 -1.42
N GLU A 202 -23.37 1.44 -2.70
CA GLU A 202 -24.20 0.90 -3.79
C GLU A 202 -24.11 -0.63 -3.87
N VAL A 203 -22.93 -1.23 -3.68
CA VAL A 203 -22.81 -2.69 -3.60
C VAL A 203 -23.61 -3.24 -2.41
N TRP A 204 -23.54 -2.59 -1.25
CA TRP A 204 -24.33 -2.97 -0.09
C TRP A 204 -25.85 -2.89 -0.37
N LYS A 205 -26.33 -1.82 -0.98
CA LYS A 205 -27.74 -1.69 -1.38
C LYS A 205 -28.20 -2.84 -2.27
N ASN A 206 -27.36 -3.24 -3.22
CA ASN A 206 -27.70 -4.27 -4.20
C ASN A 206 -27.58 -5.70 -3.65
N THR A 207 -26.75 -5.92 -2.64
CA THR A 207 -26.44 -7.28 -2.14
C THR A 207 -26.87 -7.53 -0.69
N GLY A 208 -27.21 -6.47 0.06
CA GLY A 208 -27.62 -6.54 1.47
C GLY A 208 -26.46 -6.79 2.44
N THR A 209 -25.22 -6.77 1.99
CA THR A 209 -24.06 -7.08 2.83
C THR A 209 -22.77 -6.39 2.39
N PHE A 210 -21.74 -6.45 3.23
CA PHE A 210 -20.38 -6.01 2.93
C PHE A 210 -19.53 -7.18 2.44
N TRP A 211 -18.54 -6.85 1.59
CA TRP A 211 -17.65 -7.81 0.96
C TRP A 211 -16.19 -7.55 1.33
N GLU A 212 -15.37 -8.55 1.22
CA GLU A 212 -13.94 -8.50 1.57
C GLU A 212 -13.17 -7.49 0.72
N TYR A 213 -13.46 -7.42 -0.59
CA TYR A 213 -12.95 -6.47 -1.58
C TYR A 213 -13.93 -6.32 -2.74
N TYR A 214 -13.69 -5.34 -3.60
CA TYR A 214 -14.62 -4.92 -4.66
C TYR A 214 -13.96 -4.93 -6.03
N ALA A 215 -14.77 -4.96 -7.10
CA ALA A 215 -14.30 -4.85 -8.47
C ALA A 215 -13.94 -3.40 -8.81
N PRO A 216 -12.84 -3.15 -9.56
CA PRO A 216 -12.43 -1.78 -9.91
C PRO A 216 -13.22 -1.19 -11.08
N GLU A 217 -13.66 -2.00 -12.05
CA GLU A 217 -14.30 -1.50 -13.27
C GLU A 217 -15.83 -1.46 -13.20
N LYS A 218 -16.39 -2.03 -12.14
CA LYS A 218 -17.83 -2.08 -11.90
C LYS A 218 -18.15 -1.92 -10.42
N ILE A 219 -19.32 -1.39 -10.12
CA ILE A 219 -19.79 -1.28 -8.74
C ILE A 219 -20.42 -2.61 -8.32
N GLU A 220 -19.55 -3.59 -8.13
CA GLU A 220 -19.87 -5.00 -7.81
C GLU A 220 -18.85 -5.54 -6.78
N PRO A 221 -19.16 -6.65 -6.09
CA PRO A 221 -18.14 -7.38 -5.32
C PRO A 221 -16.97 -7.81 -6.22
N GLY A 222 -15.77 -7.88 -5.64
CA GLY A 222 -14.62 -8.44 -6.35
C GLY A 222 -14.81 -9.92 -6.70
N PHE A 223 -14.14 -10.39 -7.75
CA PHE A 223 -14.22 -11.77 -8.17
C PHE A 223 -13.75 -12.71 -7.07
N MET A 224 -14.62 -13.61 -6.59
CA MET A 224 -14.43 -14.53 -5.47
C MET A 224 -14.25 -13.84 -4.11
N ALA A 225 -14.62 -12.57 -3.96
CA ALA A 225 -14.62 -11.89 -2.67
C ALA A 225 -15.51 -12.62 -1.66
N ARG A 226 -15.11 -12.60 -0.40
CA ARG A 226 -15.93 -13.21 0.69
C ARG A 226 -17.12 -12.31 0.99
N LYS A 227 -18.30 -12.93 0.99
CA LYS A 227 -19.56 -12.33 1.42
C LYS A 227 -19.63 -12.24 2.95
N ASP A 228 -20.45 -11.34 3.46
CA ASP A 228 -20.70 -11.15 4.90
C ASP A 228 -19.40 -10.91 5.68
N PHE A 229 -18.50 -10.11 5.08
CA PHE A 229 -17.18 -9.87 5.62
C PHE A 229 -17.21 -8.79 6.70
N VAL A 230 -16.63 -9.12 7.87
CA VAL A 230 -16.43 -8.21 9.01
C VAL A 230 -14.95 -7.81 9.06
N GLY A 231 -14.63 -6.67 9.63
CA GLY A 231 -13.26 -6.15 9.73
C GLY A 231 -13.09 -4.91 8.87
N TRP A 232 -12.14 -4.88 7.95
CA TRP A 232 -11.87 -3.68 7.13
C TRP A 232 -13.04 -3.25 6.24
N ALA A 233 -14.03 -4.11 5.98
CA ALA A 233 -15.25 -3.72 5.27
C ALA A 233 -16.07 -2.65 6.01
N GLY A 234 -15.84 -2.45 7.30
CA GLY A 234 -16.44 -1.38 8.10
C GLY A 234 -15.76 -0.01 7.90
N LEU A 235 -14.57 0.05 7.31
CA LEU A 235 -13.85 1.32 7.13
C LEU A 235 -14.61 2.35 6.28
N PRO A 236 -15.16 2.03 5.08
CA PRO A 236 -15.89 3.00 4.29
C PRO A 236 -17.09 3.61 5.01
N PRO A 237 -18.03 2.82 5.58
CA PRO A 237 -19.24 3.38 6.20
C PRO A 237 -18.99 4.02 7.57
N ILE A 238 -17.85 3.80 8.20
CA ILE A 238 -17.55 4.34 9.53
C ILE A 238 -16.41 5.36 9.43
N ALA A 239 -15.17 4.90 9.26
CA ALA A 239 -14.00 5.77 9.34
C ALA A 239 -13.95 6.76 8.17
N VAL A 240 -14.08 6.29 6.92
CA VAL A 240 -14.02 7.18 5.75
C VAL A 240 -15.13 8.22 5.79
N PHE A 241 -16.36 7.80 6.12
CA PHE A 241 -17.50 8.73 6.19
C PHE A 241 -17.34 9.77 7.32
N ILE A 242 -16.91 9.34 8.50
CA ILE A 242 -16.83 10.25 9.67
C ILE A 242 -15.63 11.19 9.57
N GLU A 243 -14.51 10.73 9.01
CA GLU A 243 -13.24 11.46 9.07
C GLU A 243 -12.99 12.31 7.82
N TYR A 244 -13.55 11.96 6.64
CA TYR A 244 -13.18 12.55 5.36
C TYR A 244 -14.37 13.06 4.52
N ILE A 245 -15.62 12.69 4.80
CA ILE A 245 -16.84 13.12 4.11
C ILE A 245 -17.75 13.90 5.07
#